data_b9981578155ac0c000cca5c0c2db1456
#
_entry.id   b9981578155ac0c000cca5c0c2db1456
#
_cell.length_a   1.000
_cell.length_b   1.000
_cell.length_c   1.000
_cell.angle_alpha   90.00
_cell.angle_beta   90.00
_cell.angle_gamma   90.00
#
_symmetry.space_group_name_H-M   'P 1'
#
loop_
_entity.id
_entity.type
_entity.pdbx_description
1 polymer ?
#
loop_
_entity_poly.entity_id
_entity_poly.type
_entity_poly.pdbx_seq_one_letter_code
_entity_poly.pdbx_strand_id
1 'polypeptide(L)'
;MNAVLQELYAWLGYLNRPAVSWQLGFILVVIIAATILHKYRKGHRVSSSLDLLFGPLLLLVPSLLLRLIAVPTGISTQFGWIWSLWNVVSWLEIKLQKRYKDSRFTPWLGKVVRPTILVAAIVYFIDRLSSISSIALIQVGTILEAELAIGNVFVSLVGLYLIFVCSRTIA
;
A
#
# COMPACT_ATOMS: atom_id res chain seq x y z
N MET A 1 25.83 -4.07 -12.08
CA MET A 1 24.83 -3.75 -13.11
C MET A 1 23.97 -4.96 -13.52
N ASN A 2 24.55 -6.15 -13.60
CA ASN A 2 23.83 -7.35 -14.05
C ASN A 2 22.76 -7.88 -13.09
N ALA A 3 22.96 -7.79 -11.75
CA ALA A 3 21.99 -8.28 -10.76
C ALA A 3 20.68 -7.49 -10.78
N VAL A 4 20.75 -6.16 -10.89
CA VAL A 4 19.56 -5.29 -10.98
C VAL A 4 18.76 -5.57 -12.24
N LEU A 5 19.44 -5.78 -13.37
CA LEU A 5 18.78 -6.11 -14.63
C LEU A 5 18.11 -7.49 -14.57
N GLN A 6 18.75 -8.48 -13.96
CA GLN A 6 18.16 -9.81 -13.76
C GLN A 6 16.89 -9.75 -12.92
N GLU A 7 16.88 -8.98 -11.82
CA GLU A 7 15.70 -8.77 -10.99
C GLU A 7 14.57 -8.05 -11.76
N LEU A 8 14.90 -7.03 -12.55
CA LEU A 8 13.92 -6.36 -13.41
C LEU A 8 13.29 -7.30 -14.43
N TYR A 9 14.08 -8.16 -15.07
CA TYR A 9 13.56 -9.18 -15.99
C TYR A 9 12.68 -10.20 -15.27
N ALA A 10 13.05 -10.63 -14.06
CA ALA A 10 12.23 -11.51 -13.25
C ALA A 10 10.88 -10.89 -12.90
N TRP A 11 10.85 -9.60 -12.54
CA TRP A 11 9.61 -8.85 -12.28
C TRP A 11 8.73 -8.74 -13.51
N LEU A 12 9.32 -8.38 -14.67
CA LEU A 12 8.58 -8.31 -15.92
C LEU A 12 7.99 -9.68 -16.29
N GLY A 13 8.75 -10.75 -16.12
CA GLY A 13 8.28 -12.13 -16.32
C GLY A 13 7.14 -12.51 -15.37
N TYR A 14 7.17 -12.05 -14.11
CA TYR A 14 6.09 -12.27 -13.15
C TYR A 14 4.83 -11.50 -13.55
N LEU A 15 4.98 -10.23 -13.91
CA LEU A 15 3.85 -9.37 -14.30
C LEU A 15 3.16 -9.85 -15.58
N ASN A 16 3.92 -10.49 -16.48
CA ASN A 16 3.39 -11.02 -17.75
C ASN A 16 2.67 -12.38 -17.59
N ARG A 17 2.65 -12.97 -16.39
CA ARG A 17 1.87 -14.20 -16.16
C ARG A 17 0.37 -13.90 -16.29
N PRO A 18 -0.41 -14.69 -17.06
CA PRO A 18 -1.84 -14.45 -17.25
C PRO A 18 -2.60 -14.33 -15.93
N ALA A 19 -2.24 -15.15 -14.92
CA ALA A 19 -2.83 -15.11 -13.59
C ALA A 19 -2.57 -13.80 -12.82
N VAL A 20 -1.54 -13.05 -13.16
CA VAL A 20 -1.17 -11.76 -12.54
C VAL A 20 -1.75 -10.61 -13.34
N SER A 21 -1.55 -10.62 -14.66
CA SER A 21 -1.99 -9.54 -15.56
C SER A 21 -3.48 -9.27 -15.46
N TRP A 22 -4.33 -10.31 -15.43
CA TRP A 22 -5.77 -10.10 -15.31
C TRP A 22 -6.17 -9.51 -13.95
N GLN A 23 -5.49 -9.89 -12.85
CA GLN A 23 -5.75 -9.33 -11.52
C GLN A 23 -5.39 -7.85 -11.46
N LEU A 24 -4.27 -7.45 -12.06
CA LEU A 24 -3.86 -6.06 -12.17
C LEU A 24 -4.87 -5.25 -13.01
N GLY A 25 -5.31 -5.81 -14.15
CA GLY A 25 -6.36 -5.22 -14.96
C GLY A 25 -7.67 -5.06 -14.20
N PHE A 26 -8.07 -6.07 -13.44
CA PHE A 26 -9.26 -6.03 -12.59
C PHE A 26 -9.16 -4.95 -11.50
N ILE A 27 -8.03 -4.86 -10.79
CA ILE A 27 -7.78 -3.80 -9.80
C ILE A 27 -7.91 -2.42 -10.43
N LEU A 28 -7.30 -2.22 -11.60
CA LEU A 28 -7.35 -0.95 -12.33
C LEU A 28 -8.78 -0.55 -12.70
N VAL A 29 -9.56 -1.49 -13.24
CA VAL A 29 -10.97 -1.26 -13.58
C VAL A 29 -11.78 -0.90 -12.34
N VAL A 30 -11.57 -1.58 -11.22
CA VAL A 30 -12.28 -1.27 -9.96
C VAL A 30 -11.90 0.10 -9.41
N ILE A 31 -10.62 0.48 -9.48
CA ILE A 31 -10.17 1.83 -9.07
C ILE A 31 -10.84 2.90 -9.92
N ILE A 32 -10.87 2.73 -11.24
CA ILE A 32 -11.54 3.66 -12.16
C ILE A 32 -13.04 3.74 -11.84
N ALA A 33 -13.71 2.60 -11.71
CA ALA A 33 -15.13 2.53 -11.38
C ALA A 33 -15.44 3.21 -10.04
N ALA A 34 -14.64 2.91 -8.99
CA ALA A 34 -14.78 3.54 -7.69
C ALA A 34 -14.59 5.06 -7.74
N THR A 35 -13.63 5.54 -8.54
CA THR A 35 -13.35 6.98 -8.72
C THR A 35 -14.51 7.67 -9.44
N ILE A 36 -15.04 7.07 -10.51
CA ILE A 36 -16.20 7.59 -11.24
C ILE A 36 -17.42 7.64 -10.33
N LEU A 37 -17.74 6.55 -9.64
CA LEU A 37 -18.87 6.47 -8.71
C LEU A 37 -18.75 7.48 -7.56
N HIS A 38 -17.55 7.67 -7.02
CA HIS A 38 -17.29 8.67 -5.99
C HIS A 38 -17.57 10.09 -6.51
N LYS A 39 -17.18 10.40 -7.76
CA LYS A 39 -17.47 11.68 -8.41
C LYS A 39 -18.96 11.92 -8.60
N TYR A 40 -19.71 10.89 -9.05
CA TYR A 40 -21.17 10.97 -9.19
C TYR A 40 -21.89 11.13 -7.86
N ARG A 41 -21.46 10.43 -6.81
CA ARG A 41 -22.08 10.48 -5.48
C ARG A 41 -21.83 11.77 -4.72
N LYS A 42 -20.72 12.48 -4.98
CA LYS A 42 -20.49 13.81 -4.41
C LYS A 42 -21.61 14.81 -4.74
N GLY A 43 -22.35 14.62 -5.84
CA GLY A 43 -23.52 15.40 -6.20
C GLY A 43 -24.80 15.05 -5.40
N HIS A 44 -24.86 13.88 -4.79
CA HIS A 44 -26.00 13.43 -3.98
C HIS A 44 -25.52 13.24 -2.53
N ARG A 45 -26.15 13.93 -1.58
CA ARG A 45 -25.83 13.94 -0.14
C ARG A 45 -25.99 12.56 0.53
N VAL A 46 -25.19 11.58 0.15
CA VAL A 46 -25.13 10.26 0.80
C VAL A 46 -24.02 10.26 1.85
N SER A 47 -24.30 9.64 2.98
CA SER A 47 -23.43 9.57 4.17
C SER A 47 -22.00 9.17 3.84
N SER A 48 -21.05 10.04 4.19
CA SER A 48 -19.61 9.94 3.85
C SER A 48 -18.89 8.68 4.37
N SER A 49 -19.48 7.96 5.33
CA SER A 49 -18.86 6.78 5.93
C SER A 49 -18.99 5.52 5.07
N LEU A 50 -20.12 5.35 4.38
CA LEU A 50 -20.35 4.23 3.47
C LEU A 50 -19.56 4.37 2.17
N ASP A 51 -19.31 5.61 1.74
CA ASP A 51 -18.53 5.89 0.52
C ASP A 51 -17.07 5.45 0.63
N LEU A 52 -16.48 5.50 1.83
CA LEU A 52 -15.10 5.07 2.08
C LEU A 52 -14.94 3.53 1.95
N LEU A 53 -15.96 2.77 2.31
CA LEU A 53 -15.91 1.30 2.26
C LEU A 53 -16.32 0.75 0.89
N PHE A 54 -16.98 1.56 0.06
CA PHE A 54 -17.54 1.09 -1.20
C PHE A 54 -16.47 0.62 -2.20
N GLY A 55 -15.38 1.37 -2.37
CA GLY A 55 -14.27 1.00 -3.26
C GLY A 55 -13.64 -0.36 -2.90
N PRO A 56 -13.18 -0.55 -1.65
CA PRO A 56 -12.64 -1.83 -1.22
C PRO A 56 -13.63 -3.00 -1.34
N LEU A 57 -14.92 -2.79 -1.04
CA LEU A 57 -15.95 -3.82 -1.17
C LEU A 57 -16.16 -4.23 -2.63
N LEU A 58 -16.13 -3.29 -3.57
CA LEU A 58 -16.19 -3.60 -5.02
C LEU A 58 -15.03 -4.48 -5.48
N LEU A 59 -13.90 -4.45 -4.79
CA LEU A 59 -12.76 -5.30 -5.10
C LEU A 59 -12.80 -6.62 -4.33
N LEU A 60 -13.09 -6.57 -3.01
CA LEU A 60 -13.04 -7.73 -2.14
C LEU A 60 -14.14 -8.75 -2.44
N VAL A 61 -15.39 -8.28 -2.63
CA VAL A 61 -16.53 -9.20 -2.82
C VAL A 61 -16.35 -10.04 -4.10
N PRO A 62 -16.09 -9.47 -5.29
CA PRO A 62 -15.86 -10.29 -6.48
C PRO A 62 -14.59 -11.14 -6.36
N SER A 63 -13.52 -10.64 -5.73
CA SER A 63 -12.29 -11.42 -5.53
C SER A 63 -12.54 -12.66 -4.67
N LEU A 64 -13.32 -12.53 -3.62
CA LEU A 64 -13.69 -13.67 -2.77
C LEU A 64 -14.60 -14.65 -3.49
N LEU A 65 -15.57 -14.16 -4.28
CA LEU A 65 -16.44 -15.01 -5.09
C LEU A 65 -15.64 -15.79 -6.15
N LEU A 66 -14.73 -15.13 -6.86
CA LEU A 66 -13.84 -15.77 -7.83
C LEU A 66 -12.94 -16.83 -7.17
N ARG A 67 -12.52 -16.61 -5.94
CA ARG A 67 -11.76 -17.59 -5.16
C ARG A 67 -12.55 -18.89 -4.90
N LEU A 68 -13.87 -18.81 -4.73
CA LEU A 68 -14.72 -19.98 -4.54
C LEU A 68 -14.75 -20.89 -5.78
N ILE A 69 -14.54 -20.35 -6.97
CA ILE A 69 -14.44 -21.08 -8.23
C ILE A 69 -12.98 -21.34 -8.66
N ALA A 70 -12.08 -21.39 -7.67
CA ALA A 70 -10.65 -21.68 -7.85
C ALA A 70 -9.88 -20.75 -8.81
N VAL A 71 -10.40 -19.54 -9.08
CA VAL A 71 -9.67 -18.53 -9.86
C VAL A 71 -8.61 -17.88 -8.97
N PRO A 72 -7.35 -17.70 -9.43
CA PRO A 72 -6.31 -17.07 -8.62
C PRO A 72 -6.61 -15.59 -8.40
N THR A 73 -6.91 -15.21 -7.16
CA THR A 73 -7.27 -13.83 -6.76
C THR A 73 -6.37 -13.27 -5.65
N GLY A 74 -5.19 -13.87 -5.46
CA GLY A 74 -4.31 -13.54 -4.35
C GLY A 74 -3.96 -12.05 -4.28
N ILE A 75 -3.53 -11.45 -5.39
CA ILE A 75 -3.10 -10.04 -5.47
C ILE A 75 -4.29 -9.10 -5.28
N SER A 76 -5.41 -9.35 -5.97
CA SER A 76 -6.61 -8.51 -5.89
C SER A 76 -7.23 -8.51 -4.49
N THR A 77 -7.28 -9.67 -3.83
CA THR A 77 -7.76 -9.80 -2.44
C THR A 77 -6.87 -9.02 -1.48
N GLN A 78 -5.56 -9.15 -1.60
CA GLN A 78 -4.60 -8.46 -0.72
C GLN A 78 -4.63 -6.95 -0.90
N PHE A 79 -4.68 -6.49 -2.15
CA PHE A 79 -4.86 -5.07 -2.45
C PHE A 79 -6.16 -4.54 -1.84
N GLY A 80 -7.24 -5.31 -1.92
CA GLY A 80 -8.52 -4.96 -1.30
C GLY A 80 -8.42 -4.82 0.22
N TRP A 81 -7.68 -5.69 0.92
CA TRP A 81 -7.43 -5.57 2.36
C TRP A 81 -6.60 -4.34 2.71
N ILE A 82 -5.53 -4.05 1.97
CA ILE A 82 -4.69 -2.87 2.18
C ILE A 82 -5.52 -1.59 1.96
N TRP A 83 -6.33 -1.55 0.90
CA TRP A 83 -7.23 -0.43 0.63
C TRP A 83 -8.29 -0.26 1.71
N SER A 84 -8.87 -1.37 2.21
CA SER A 84 -9.81 -1.34 3.34
C SER A 84 -9.16 -0.75 4.59
N LEU A 85 -7.96 -1.22 4.94
CA LEU A 85 -7.20 -0.74 6.09
C LEU A 85 -6.92 0.77 5.98
N TRP A 86 -6.48 1.23 4.80
CA TRP A 86 -6.26 2.66 4.52
C TRP A 86 -7.53 3.49 4.76
N ASN A 87 -8.68 3.00 4.29
CA ASN A 87 -9.94 3.70 4.44
C ASN A 87 -10.45 3.69 5.89
N VAL A 88 -10.24 2.59 6.63
CA VAL A 88 -10.57 2.53 8.06
C VAL A 88 -9.75 3.55 8.85
N VAL A 89 -8.44 3.67 8.58
CA VAL A 89 -7.59 4.68 9.23
C VAL A 89 -8.06 6.09 8.87
N SER A 90 -8.43 6.34 7.61
CA SER A 90 -8.96 7.63 7.16
C SER A 90 -10.27 7.98 7.86
N TRP A 91 -11.16 7.00 8.00
CA TRP A 91 -12.43 7.18 8.73
C TRP A 91 -12.21 7.44 10.21
N LEU A 92 -11.31 6.71 10.85
CA LEU A 92 -10.92 6.92 12.25
C LEU A 92 -10.36 8.33 12.46
N GLU A 93 -9.49 8.79 11.58
CA GLU A 93 -8.92 10.14 11.65
C GLU A 93 -10.02 11.21 11.59
N ILE A 94 -10.96 11.12 10.62
CA ILE A 94 -12.08 12.05 10.49
C ILE A 94 -12.97 12.03 11.75
N LYS A 95 -13.24 10.83 12.30
CA LYS A 95 -14.09 10.66 13.48
C LYS A 95 -13.42 11.22 14.75
N LEU A 96 -12.12 11.00 14.90
CA LEU A 96 -11.34 11.52 16.02
C LEU A 96 -11.21 13.05 15.95
N GLN A 97 -10.97 13.61 14.76
CA GLN A 97 -10.95 15.08 14.56
C GLN A 97 -12.27 15.74 14.98
N LYS A 98 -13.41 15.09 14.68
CA LYS A 98 -14.73 15.62 15.07
C LYS A 98 -14.97 15.54 16.58
N ARG A 99 -14.43 14.51 17.25
CA ARG A 99 -14.69 14.25 18.67
C ARG A 99 -13.68 14.94 19.61
N TYR A 100 -12.42 15.05 19.15
CA TYR A 100 -11.31 15.58 19.94
C TYR A 100 -10.58 16.66 19.13
N LYS A 101 -11.14 17.88 19.11
CA LYS A 101 -10.60 19.02 18.34
C LYS A 101 -9.13 19.37 18.68
N ASP A 102 -8.71 19.13 19.93
CA ASP A 102 -7.37 19.47 20.45
C ASP A 102 -6.47 18.26 20.71
N SER A 103 -6.82 17.06 20.22
CA SER A 103 -6.03 15.88 20.50
C SER A 103 -4.78 15.82 19.61
N ARG A 104 -3.60 15.77 20.24
CA ARG A 104 -2.30 15.53 19.56
C ARG A 104 -2.25 14.20 18.82
N PHE A 105 -3.19 13.29 19.09
CA PHE A 105 -3.27 11.94 18.49
C PHE A 105 -3.71 11.94 17.02
N THR A 106 -4.53 12.90 16.63
CA THR A 106 -5.11 12.96 15.29
C THR A 106 -4.07 13.19 14.18
N PRO A 107 -3.13 14.16 14.34
CA PRO A 107 -2.06 14.34 13.36
C PRO A 107 -1.09 13.14 13.31
N TRP A 108 -0.97 12.37 14.40
CA TRP A 108 -0.12 11.17 14.44
C TRP A 108 -0.65 10.04 13.55
N LEU A 109 -1.97 9.82 13.53
CA LEU A 109 -2.61 8.84 12.64
C LEU A 109 -2.31 9.13 11.15
N GLY A 110 -2.42 10.37 10.72
CA GLY A 110 -2.13 10.75 9.34
C GLY A 110 -0.65 10.73 8.98
N LYS A 111 0.22 11.17 9.90
CA LYS A 111 1.66 11.32 9.63
C LYS A 111 2.48 10.06 9.88
N VAL A 112 2.04 9.17 10.74
CA VAL A 112 2.77 7.93 11.07
C VAL A 112 2.06 6.70 10.52
N VAL A 113 0.79 6.51 10.87
CA VAL A 113 0.09 5.26 10.55
C VAL A 113 -0.11 5.08 9.04
N ARG A 114 -0.49 6.13 8.32
CA ARG A 114 -0.67 6.03 6.86
C ARG A 114 0.60 5.71 6.09
N PRO A 115 1.73 6.44 6.30
CA PRO A 115 2.98 6.08 5.64
C PRO A 115 3.46 4.68 6.02
N THR A 116 3.28 4.25 7.27
CA THR A 116 3.64 2.90 7.71
C THR A 116 2.84 1.83 6.96
N ILE A 117 1.52 2.02 6.77
CA ILE A 117 0.69 1.11 5.97
C ILE A 117 1.19 1.08 4.52
N LEU A 118 1.51 2.23 3.94
CA LEU A 118 1.99 2.32 2.56
C LEU A 118 3.35 1.60 2.41
N VAL A 119 4.28 1.82 3.32
CA VAL A 119 5.59 1.15 3.33
C VAL A 119 5.40 -0.36 3.51
N ALA A 120 4.58 -0.80 4.47
CA ALA A 120 4.27 -2.21 4.68
C ALA A 120 3.64 -2.86 3.43
N ALA A 121 2.75 -2.14 2.75
CA ALA A 121 2.15 -2.59 1.50
C ALA A 121 3.20 -2.75 0.40
N ILE A 122 4.08 -1.77 0.21
CA ILE A 122 5.17 -1.82 -0.79
C ILE A 122 6.10 -2.99 -0.50
N VAL A 123 6.57 -3.12 0.75
CA VAL A 123 7.43 -4.23 1.19
C VAL A 123 6.76 -5.58 0.92
N TYR A 124 5.48 -5.70 1.26
CA TYR A 124 4.72 -6.92 1.02
C TYR A 124 4.58 -7.25 -0.47
N PHE A 125 4.33 -6.25 -1.34
CA PHE A 125 4.26 -6.47 -2.78
C PHE A 125 5.62 -6.85 -3.37
N ILE A 126 6.71 -6.22 -2.94
CA ILE A 126 8.07 -6.56 -3.35
C ILE A 126 8.39 -8.02 -2.97
N ASP A 127 8.02 -8.46 -1.76
CA ASP A 127 8.23 -9.83 -1.30
C ASP A 127 7.49 -10.87 -2.15
N ARG A 128 6.37 -10.49 -2.74
CA ARG A 128 5.62 -11.35 -3.67
C ARG A 128 6.19 -11.38 -5.08
N LEU A 129 6.85 -10.32 -5.50
CA LEU A 129 7.47 -10.22 -6.83
C LEU A 129 8.84 -10.91 -6.86
N SER A 130 9.61 -10.76 -5.81
CA SER A 130 10.96 -11.28 -5.64
C SER A 130 11.25 -11.50 -4.17
N SER A 131 12.20 -12.34 -3.84
CA SER A 131 12.64 -12.47 -2.45
C SER A 131 13.21 -11.15 -1.96
N ILE A 132 12.57 -10.53 -0.94
CA ILE A 132 13.07 -9.28 -0.34
C ILE A 132 14.54 -9.41 0.07
N SER A 133 14.95 -10.59 0.52
CA SER A 133 16.34 -10.85 0.92
C SER A 133 17.31 -10.65 -0.23
N SER A 134 16.98 -11.07 -1.45
CA SER A 134 17.86 -10.90 -2.61
C SER A 134 18.01 -9.43 -3.00
N ILE A 135 16.91 -8.66 -2.96
CA ILE A 135 16.94 -7.21 -3.26
C ILE A 135 17.68 -6.42 -2.16
N ALA A 136 17.43 -6.77 -0.90
CA ALA A 136 18.05 -6.10 0.24
C ALA A 136 19.57 -6.26 0.27
N LEU A 137 20.10 -7.37 -0.29
CA LEU A 137 21.52 -7.65 -0.36
C LEU A 137 22.23 -7.06 -1.60
N ILE A 138 21.48 -6.46 -2.55
CA ILE A 138 22.10 -5.82 -3.72
C ILE A 138 22.96 -4.64 -3.25
N GLN A 139 24.25 -4.72 -3.51
CA GLN A 139 25.21 -3.66 -3.21
C GLN A 139 25.04 -2.49 -4.20
N VAL A 140 24.81 -1.30 -3.67
CA VAL A 140 24.65 -0.06 -4.45
C VAL A 140 25.96 0.72 -4.53
N GLY A 141 26.83 0.54 -3.53
CA GLY A 141 28.12 1.23 -3.46
C GLY A 141 28.84 0.94 -2.15
N THR A 142 29.99 1.59 -1.99
CA THR A 142 30.79 1.55 -0.76
C THR A 142 30.97 2.97 -0.24
N ILE A 143 30.71 3.21 1.04
CA ILE A 143 31.02 4.47 1.72
C ILE A 143 31.89 4.14 2.92
N LEU A 144 33.07 4.77 3.01
CA LEU A 144 34.03 4.57 4.11
C LEU A 144 34.34 3.07 4.34
N GLU A 145 34.59 2.33 3.25
CA GLU A 145 34.88 0.88 3.26
C GLU A 145 33.70 -0.01 3.69
N ALA A 146 32.54 0.56 4.05
CA ALA A 146 31.34 -0.21 4.34
C ALA A 146 30.51 -0.44 3.08
N GLU A 147 30.12 -1.68 2.84
CA GLU A 147 29.23 -2.05 1.74
C GLU A 147 27.82 -1.55 1.99
N LEU A 148 27.33 -0.69 1.09
CA LEU A 148 25.97 -0.18 1.12
C LEU A 148 25.06 -1.12 0.34
N ALA A 149 24.27 -1.90 1.06
CA ALA A 149 23.16 -2.68 0.49
C ALA A 149 21.87 -1.86 0.45
N ILE A 150 21.00 -2.12 -0.52
CA ILE A 150 19.68 -1.46 -0.67
C ILE A 150 18.88 -1.55 0.63
N GLY A 151 18.91 -2.69 1.31
CA GLY A 151 18.22 -2.89 2.57
C GLY A 151 18.68 -1.93 3.68
N ASN A 152 19.99 -1.71 3.80
CA ASN A 152 20.55 -0.79 4.79
C ASN A 152 20.15 0.66 4.51
N VAL A 153 20.16 1.08 3.25
CA VAL A 153 19.71 2.41 2.84
C VAL A 153 18.24 2.61 3.16
N PHE A 154 17.41 1.61 2.84
CA PHE A 154 15.97 1.66 3.11
C PHE A 154 15.66 1.75 4.60
N VAL A 155 16.28 0.90 5.44
CA VAL A 155 16.10 0.92 6.90
C VAL A 155 16.54 2.25 7.49
N SER A 156 17.66 2.81 7.02
CA SER A 156 18.16 4.12 7.46
C SER A 156 17.21 5.25 7.12
N LEU A 157 16.66 5.29 5.90
CA LEU A 157 15.67 6.29 5.48
C LEU A 157 14.38 6.21 6.28
N VAL A 158 13.85 5.00 6.50
CA VAL A 158 12.65 4.78 7.31
C VAL A 158 12.91 5.18 8.76
N GLY A 159 14.07 4.82 9.32
CA GLY A 159 14.48 5.21 10.67
C GLY A 159 14.56 6.73 10.84
N LEU A 160 15.23 7.43 9.93
CA LEU A 160 15.31 8.89 9.92
C LEU A 160 13.93 9.54 9.82
N TYR A 161 13.06 9.03 8.94
CA TYR A 161 11.69 9.52 8.81
C TYR A 161 10.93 9.39 10.14
N LEU A 162 11.00 8.21 10.78
CA LEU A 162 10.32 7.98 12.06
C LEU A 162 10.85 8.89 13.16
N ILE A 163 12.17 9.06 13.27
CA ILE A 163 12.81 9.97 14.24
C ILE A 163 12.32 11.40 14.00
N PHE A 164 12.32 11.86 12.75
CA PHE A 164 11.86 13.21 12.39
C PHE A 164 10.40 13.43 12.75
N VAL A 165 9.51 12.48 12.44
CA VAL A 165 8.08 12.58 12.74
C VAL A 165 7.84 12.53 14.24
N CYS A 166 8.52 11.63 14.98
CA CYS A 166 8.40 11.52 16.43
C CYS A 166 8.89 12.82 17.13
N SER A 167 10.06 13.35 16.74
CA SER A 167 10.60 14.57 17.32
C SER A 167 9.66 15.75 17.14
N ARG A 168 9.06 15.89 15.94
CA ARG A 168 8.10 16.97 15.65
C ARG A 168 6.74 16.79 16.34
N THR A 169 6.42 15.60 16.82
CA THR A 169 5.14 15.33 17.50
C THR A 169 5.26 15.55 19.01
N ILE A 170 6.48 15.44 19.56
CA ILE A 170 6.79 15.62 20.98
C ILE A 170 7.04 17.11 21.30
N ALA A 171 7.62 17.86 20.36
CA ALA A 171 7.81 19.31 20.46
C ALA A 171 6.51 20.06 20.24
#